data_47f8e0d38366cf6d2b08cd42c4676267
#
_entry.id   47f8e0d38366cf6d2b08cd42c4676267
#
_cell.length_a   1.000
_cell.length_b   1.000
_cell.length_c   1.000
_cell.angle_alpha   90.00
_cell.angle_beta   90.00
_cell.angle_gamma   90.00
#
_symmetry.space_group_name_H-M   'P 1'
#
loop_
_entity.id
_entity.type
_entity.pdbx_description
1 polymer ?
#
loop_
_entity_poly.entity_id
_entity_poly.type
_entity_poly.pdbx_seq_one_letter_code
_entity_poly.pdbx_strand_id
1 'polypeptide(L)'
;GIKEFYDFLDKLPSELLNLVETSSEREACNEWIDIAQVIIIFGSDETVMDIVSRTNPLQTIISHNHKVSFAVVDKDDQKEAADLAARDINKYDQMGCLSPHCIYVNPKEQPRSFAARLAKSLDKLNENQPPKDRDIATDAQIDHLRRSYEFRGSNDTSVQIWKSNNNTNWTVVY
;
A
#
# COMPACT_ATOMS: atom_id res chain seq x y z
N GLY A 1 6.58 -9.96 -2.62
CA GLY A 1 7.36 -9.19 -3.59
C GLY A 1 8.23 -10.06 -4.47
N ILE A 2 9.44 -9.59 -4.80
CA ILE A 2 10.36 -10.30 -5.72
C ILE A 2 10.68 -11.73 -5.22
N LYS A 3 10.89 -11.91 -3.93
CA LYS A 3 11.19 -13.23 -3.35
C LYS A 3 10.04 -14.21 -3.53
N GLU A 4 8.82 -13.80 -3.22
CA GLU A 4 7.63 -14.65 -3.39
C GLU A 4 7.39 -15.00 -4.86
N PHE A 5 7.76 -14.11 -5.78
CA PHE A 5 7.70 -14.39 -7.20
C PHE A 5 8.70 -15.48 -7.60
N TYR A 6 9.96 -15.42 -7.14
CA TYR A 6 10.93 -16.48 -7.38
C TYR A 6 10.54 -17.78 -6.69
N ASP A 7 10.05 -17.73 -5.44
CA ASP A 7 9.52 -18.92 -4.73
C ASP A 7 8.31 -19.54 -5.46
N PHE A 8 7.56 -18.75 -6.24
CA PHE A 8 6.51 -19.25 -7.11
C PHE A 8 7.07 -19.89 -8.38
N LEU A 9 8.05 -19.26 -9.03
CA LEU A 9 8.70 -19.80 -10.22
C LEU A 9 9.34 -21.17 -9.92
N ASP A 10 9.99 -21.32 -8.76
CA ASP A 10 10.62 -22.57 -8.33
C ASP A 10 9.63 -23.75 -8.14
N LYS A 11 8.32 -23.44 -8.05
CA LYS A 11 7.25 -24.45 -7.95
C LYS A 11 6.62 -24.80 -9.30
N LEU A 12 6.98 -24.11 -10.36
CA LEU A 12 6.47 -24.42 -11.70
C LEU A 12 7.13 -25.70 -12.26
N PRO A 13 6.39 -26.49 -13.03
CA PRO A 13 6.98 -27.58 -13.83
C PRO A 13 8.11 -27.07 -14.70
N SER A 14 9.15 -27.88 -14.90
CA SER A 14 10.34 -27.51 -15.69
C SER A 14 9.99 -27.11 -17.14
N GLU A 15 8.94 -27.71 -17.70
CA GLU A 15 8.46 -27.37 -19.04
C GLU A 15 7.92 -25.92 -19.12
N LEU A 16 7.32 -25.41 -18.03
CA LEU A 16 6.83 -24.04 -17.96
C LEU A 16 7.95 -23.05 -17.61
N LEU A 17 8.91 -23.47 -16.76
CA LEU A 17 10.08 -22.65 -16.44
C LEU A 17 10.91 -22.29 -17.67
N ASN A 18 11.06 -23.23 -18.60
CA ASN A 18 11.79 -23.02 -19.85
C ASN A 18 11.12 -21.98 -20.79
N LEU A 19 9.88 -21.58 -20.50
CA LEU A 19 9.15 -20.54 -21.24
C LEU A 19 9.22 -19.16 -20.56
N VAL A 20 9.89 -19.07 -19.39
CA VAL A 20 9.98 -17.82 -18.63
C VAL A 20 11.32 -17.17 -18.88
N GLU A 21 11.30 -15.99 -19.47
CA GLU A 21 12.44 -15.11 -19.60
C GLU A 21 12.36 -13.99 -18.57
N THR A 22 13.48 -13.65 -17.91
CA THR A 22 13.55 -12.55 -16.96
C THR A 22 14.72 -11.66 -17.30
N SER A 23 14.53 -10.34 -17.21
CA SER A 23 15.60 -9.36 -17.35
C SER A 23 15.38 -8.19 -16.40
N SER A 24 16.47 -7.63 -15.89
CA SER A 24 16.50 -6.33 -15.19
C SER A 24 16.87 -5.18 -16.13
N GLU A 25 17.19 -5.47 -17.37
CA GLU A 25 17.62 -4.48 -18.37
C GLU A 25 16.42 -3.85 -19.08
N ARG A 26 16.44 -2.52 -19.16
CA ARG A 26 15.34 -1.76 -19.77
C ARG A 26 15.23 -1.98 -21.27
N GLU A 27 16.36 -2.20 -21.96
CA GLU A 27 16.41 -2.50 -23.38
C GLU A 27 15.67 -3.81 -23.70
N ALA A 28 15.93 -4.89 -22.95
CA ALA A 28 15.23 -6.15 -23.14
C ALA A 28 13.72 -6.02 -22.92
N CYS A 29 13.30 -5.23 -21.93
CA CYS A 29 11.88 -4.94 -21.72
C CYS A 29 11.24 -4.20 -22.91
N ASN A 30 11.98 -3.35 -23.62
CA ASN A 30 11.48 -2.65 -24.79
C ASN A 30 11.20 -3.62 -25.96
N GLU A 31 12.10 -4.58 -26.21
CA GLU A 31 11.89 -5.60 -27.22
C GLU A 31 10.67 -6.48 -26.90
N TRP A 32 10.45 -6.82 -25.64
CA TRP A 32 9.29 -7.59 -25.21
C TRP A 32 7.96 -6.84 -25.41
N ILE A 33 7.96 -5.51 -25.22
CA ILE A 33 6.75 -4.69 -25.46
C ILE A 33 6.33 -4.83 -26.94
N ASP A 34 7.27 -4.85 -27.86
CA ASP A 34 6.97 -4.89 -29.31
C ASP A 34 6.34 -6.22 -29.76
N ILE A 35 6.72 -7.34 -29.10
CA ILE A 35 6.29 -8.70 -29.50
C ILE A 35 5.17 -9.27 -28.64
N ALA A 36 4.92 -8.71 -27.44
CA ALA A 36 3.93 -9.25 -26.51
C ALA A 36 2.50 -9.07 -27.03
N GLN A 37 1.67 -10.09 -26.88
CA GLN A 37 0.23 -10.01 -27.15
C GLN A 37 -0.54 -9.44 -25.96
N VAL A 38 -0.08 -9.75 -24.74
CA VAL A 38 -0.65 -9.27 -23.48
C VAL A 38 0.46 -8.65 -22.64
N ILE A 39 0.24 -7.44 -22.14
CA ILE A 39 1.18 -6.70 -21.32
C ILE A 39 0.51 -6.38 -20.00
N ILE A 40 1.08 -6.87 -18.89
CA ILE A 40 0.63 -6.55 -17.53
C ILE A 40 1.64 -5.58 -16.93
N ILE A 41 1.20 -4.38 -16.58
CA ILE A 41 2.06 -3.30 -16.11
C ILE A 41 1.77 -3.01 -14.64
N PHE A 42 2.80 -3.09 -13.81
CA PHE A 42 2.78 -2.58 -12.43
C PHE A 42 3.76 -1.41 -12.32
N GLY A 43 3.28 -0.22 -12.01
CA GLY A 43 4.17 0.94 -11.92
C GLY A 43 3.45 2.25 -11.61
N SER A 44 4.23 3.35 -11.65
CA SER A 44 3.66 4.69 -11.54
C SER A 44 2.78 5.02 -12.77
N ASP A 45 1.93 6.03 -12.62
CA ASP A 45 1.11 6.52 -13.74
C ASP A 45 1.97 6.89 -14.94
N GLU A 46 3.13 7.51 -14.71
CA GLU A 46 4.10 7.86 -15.75
C GLU A 46 4.64 6.63 -16.46
N THR A 47 5.01 5.58 -15.72
CA THR A 47 5.48 4.31 -16.29
C THR A 47 4.41 3.66 -17.14
N VAL A 48 3.17 3.63 -16.64
CA VAL A 48 2.05 3.06 -17.39
C VAL A 48 1.80 3.85 -18.67
N MET A 49 1.77 5.18 -18.59
CA MET A 49 1.58 6.04 -19.76
C MET A 49 2.70 5.89 -20.79
N ASP A 50 3.96 5.80 -20.35
CA ASP A 50 5.11 5.57 -21.25
C ASP A 50 4.95 4.25 -22.02
N ILE A 51 4.66 3.15 -21.33
CA ILE A 51 4.49 1.83 -21.96
C ILE A 51 3.28 1.83 -22.90
N VAL A 52 2.13 2.33 -22.45
CA VAL A 52 0.90 2.41 -23.25
C VAL A 52 1.11 3.21 -24.53
N SER A 53 1.89 4.30 -24.47
CA SER A 53 2.17 5.13 -25.65
C SER A 53 2.97 4.40 -26.75
N ARG A 54 3.64 3.31 -26.40
CA ARG A 54 4.47 2.49 -27.30
C ARG A 54 3.79 1.22 -27.78
N THR A 55 2.63 0.88 -27.24
CA THR A 55 1.89 -0.32 -27.63
C THR A 55 1.00 -0.08 -28.84
N ASN A 56 0.67 -1.13 -29.55
CA ASN A 56 -0.23 -1.08 -30.70
C ASN A 56 -1.66 -1.55 -30.33
N PRO A 57 -2.68 -1.19 -31.13
CA PRO A 57 -4.08 -1.49 -30.83
C PRO A 57 -4.45 -2.98 -30.73
N LEU A 58 -3.58 -3.88 -31.21
CA LEU A 58 -3.82 -5.33 -31.17
C LEU A 58 -3.34 -5.97 -29.87
N GLN A 59 -2.59 -5.23 -29.06
CA GLN A 59 -2.08 -5.70 -27.79
C GLN A 59 -3.10 -5.47 -26.68
N THR A 60 -3.27 -6.46 -25.81
CA THR A 60 -4.11 -6.32 -24.60
C THR A 60 -3.27 -5.79 -23.47
N ILE A 61 -3.68 -4.65 -22.88
CA ILE A 61 -2.98 -4.01 -21.78
C ILE A 61 -3.80 -4.14 -20.50
N ILE A 62 -3.15 -4.64 -19.45
CA ILE A 62 -3.69 -4.71 -18.10
C ILE A 62 -2.78 -3.85 -17.20
N SER A 63 -3.24 -2.65 -16.86
CA SER A 63 -2.44 -1.70 -16.09
C SER A 63 -2.84 -1.66 -14.61
N HIS A 64 -1.84 -1.71 -13.73
CA HIS A 64 -1.93 -1.53 -12.29
C HIS A 64 -1.09 -0.31 -11.90
N ASN A 65 -1.65 0.87 -12.15
CA ASN A 65 -1.07 2.15 -11.78
C ASN A 65 -1.36 2.53 -10.32
N HIS A 66 -0.94 3.70 -9.89
CA HIS A 66 -1.24 4.22 -8.55
C HIS A 66 -2.74 4.30 -8.31
N LYS A 67 -3.17 3.71 -7.18
CA LYS A 67 -4.58 3.75 -6.74
C LYS A 67 -4.61 4.03 -5.25
N VAL A 68 -5.58 4.82 -4.83
CA VAL A 68 -5.87 5.03 -3.42
C VAL A 68 -6.72 3.85 -2.93
N SER A 69 -6.19 3.09 -1.98
CA SER A 69 -6.90 1.99 -1.37
C SER A 69 -7.73 2.47 -0.18
N PHE A 70 -8.90 1.89 -0.03
CA PHE A 70 -9.73 2.08 1.15
C PHE A 70 -10.24 0.72 1.67
N ALA A 71 -10.58 0.69 2.95
CA ALA A 71 -11.23 -0.46 3.56
C ALA A 71 -12.64 -0.08 4.06
N VAL A 72 -13.50 -1.08 4.14
CA VAL A 72 -14.84 -0.95 4.74
C VAL A 72 -14.95 -1.93 5.88
N VAL A 73 -15.31 -1.44 7.06
CA VAL A 73 -15.53 -2.23 8.27
C VAL A 73 -17.00 -2.22 8.62
N ASP A 74 -17.64 -3.38 8.47
CA ASP A 74 -19.08 -3.60 8.74
C ASP A 74 -19.27 -4.87 9.60
N LYS A 75 -18.38 -5.08 10.57
CA LYS A 75 -18.43 -6.26 11.45
C LYS A 75 -18.57 -5.84 12.91
N ASP A 76 -19.27 -6.68 13.67
CA ASP A 76 -19.45 -6.51 15.12
C ASP A 76 -18.14 -6.68 15.91
N ASP A 77 -17.17 -7.47 15.43
CA ASP A 77 -15.87 -7.64 16.08
C ASP A 77 -14.85 -6.59 15.62
N GLN A 78 -14.93 -5.42 16.22
CA GLN A 78 -14.02 -4.30 15.98
C GLN A 78 -12.56 -4.58 16.34
N LYS A 79 -12.29 -5.49 17.27
CA LYS A 79 -10.93 -5.82 17.67
C LYS A 79 -10.24 -6.61 16.57
N GLU A 80 -10.87 -7.65 16.08
CA GLU A 80 -10.33 -8.43 14.96
C GLU A 80 -10.18 -7.55 13.71
N ALA A 81 -11.18 -6.73 13.38
CA ALA A 81 -11.13 -5.84 12.25
C ALA A 81 -10.00 -4.81 12.35
N ALA A 82 -9.73 -4.26 13.55
CA ALA A 82 -8.61 -3.33 13.76
C ALA A 82 -7.24 -4.02 13.64
N ASP A 83 -7.10 -5.25 14.13
CA ASP A 83 -5.88 -6.04 14.00
C ASP A 83 -5.59 -6.41 12.53
N LEU A 84 -6.61 -6.80 11.77
CA LEU A 84 -6.49 -7.09 10.34
C LEU A 84 -6.14 -5.83 9.53
N ALA A 85 -6.86 -4.73 9.78
CA ALA A 85 -6.58 -3.45 9.13
C ALA A 85 -5.15 -2.96 9.42
N ALA A 86 -4.67 -3.10 10.66
CA ALA A 86 -3.31 -2.74 11.02
C ALA A 86 -2.27 -3.56 10.25
N ARG A 87 -2.51 -4.87 10.01
CA ARG A 87 -1.63 -5.72 9.19
C ARG A 87 -1.61 -5.27 7.73
N ASP A 88 -2.77 -4.96 7.16
CA ASP A 88 -2.88 -4.52 5.76
C ASP A 88 -2.20 -3.16 5.57
N ILE A 89 -2.36 -2.23 6.54
CA ILE A 89 -1.69 -0.94 6.54
C ILE A 89 -0.17 -1.12 6.63
N ASN A 90 0.32 -1.91 7.60
CA ASN A 90 1.75 -2.05 7.88
C ASN A 90 2.50 -2.84 6.80
N LYS A 91 1.78 -3.65 6.01
CA LYS A 91 2.38 -4.44 4.96
C LYS A 91 3.00 -3.53 3.90
N TYR A 92 4.24 -3.85 3.48
CA TYR A 92 5.01 -3.05 2.53
C TYR A 92 5.22 -1.58 2.95
N ASP A 93 5.35 -1.31 4.26
CA ASP A 93 5.55 0.03 4.82
C ASP A 93 4.48 1.04 4.38
N GLN A 94 3.22 0.61 4.30
CA GLN A 94 2.08 1.41 3.84
C GLN A 94 2.13 1.80 2.34
N MET A 95 3.12 1.31 1.60
CA MET A 95 3.30 1.59 0.16
C MET A 95 2.64 0.55 -0.74
N GLY A 96 2.04 -0.48 -0.16
CA GLY A 96 1.32 -1.51 -0.94
C GLY A 96 0.05 -0.97 -1.57
N CYS A 97 -0.25 -1.39 -2.81
CA CYS A 97 -1.48 -1.00 -3.50
C CYS A 97 -2.77 -1.47 -2.79
N LEU A 98 -2.67 -2.38 -1.84
CA LEU A 98 -3.78 -2.86 -0.99
C LEU A 98 -3.71 -2.29 0.44
N SER A 99 -2.71 -1.46 0.77
CA SER A 99 -2.63 -0.81 2.09
C SER A 99 -3.65 0.33 2.15
N PRO A 100 -4.71 0.24 2.99
CA PRO A 100 -5.77 1.24 2.98
C PRO A 100 -5.29 2.56 3.60
N HIS A 101 -5.48 3.66 2.88
CA HIS A 101 -5.24 5.02 3.36
C HIS A 101 -6.48 5.63 4.02
N CYS A 102 -7.65 5.08 3.73
CA CYS A 102 -8.92 5.49 4.31
C CYS A 102 -9.72 4.25 4.74
N ILE A 103 -10.35 4.32 5.91
CA ILE A 103 -11.17 3.23 6.44
C ILE A 103 -12.56 3.78 6.75
N TYR A 104 -13.55 3.27 6.04
CA TYR A 104 -14.95 3.57 6.31
C TYR A 104 -15.49 2.56 7.32
N VAL A 105 -15.92 3.04 8.46
CA VAL A 105 -16.48 2.23 9.55
C VAL A 105 -17.97 2.49 9.67
N ASN A 106 -18.78 1.45 9.75
CA ASN A 106 -20.21 1.59 9.97
C ASN A 106 -20.45 2.46 11.22
N PRO A 107 -21.29 3.53 11.17
CA PRO A 107 -21.55 4.40 12.32
C PRO A 107 -22.04 3.67 13.58
N LYS A 108 -22.72 2.54 13.44
CA LYS A 108 -23.15 1.68 14.55
C LYS A 108 -21.98 1.07 15.32
N GLU A 109 -20.82 0.93 14.66
CA GLU A 109 -19.62 0.29 15.17
C GLU A 109 -18.67 1.27 15.90
N GLN A 110 -19.14 2.46 16.26
CA GLN A 110 -18.36 3.47 16.98
C GLN A 110 -16.98 3.75 16.33
N PRO A 111 -16.94 4.44 15.19
CA PRO A 111 -15.72 4.64 14.40
C PRO A 111 -14.52 5.19 15.20
N ARG A 112 -14.80 6.06 16.19
CA ARG A 112 -13.76 6.63 17.07
C ARG A 112 -13.10 5.55 17.96
N SER A 113 -13.87 4.61 18.47
CA SER A 113 -13.34 3.47 19.20
C SER A 113 -12.53 2.54 18.34
N PHE A 114 -12.96 2.36 17.09
CA PHE A 114 -12.18 1.61 16.08
C PHE A 114 -10.85 2.29 15.80
N ALA A 115 -10.81 3.61 15.56
CA ALA A 115 -9.57 4.36 15.33
C ALA A 115 -8.57 4.21 16.50
N ALA A 116 -9.06 4.29 17.75
CA ALA A 116 -8.22 4.11 18.93
C ALA A 116 -7.68 2.66 19.05
N ARG A 117 -8.45 1.65 18.65
CA ARG A 117 -7.99 0.25 18.62
C ARG A 117 -6.98 0.01 17.49
N LEU A 118 -7.24 0.57 16.31
CA LEU A 118 -6.31 0.53 15.19
C LEU A 118 -4.95 1.10 15.58
N ALA A 119 -4.92 2.24 16.24
CA ALA A 119 -3.70 2.86 16.77
C ALA A 119 -2.92 1.91 17.68
N LYS A 120 -3.59 1.23 18.62
CA LYS A 120 -2.94 0.23 19.49
C LYS A 120 -2.41 -0.98 18.73
N SER A 121 -3.13 -1.44 17.71
CA SER A 121 -2.70 -2.57 16.89
C SER A 121 -1.49 -2.20 16.03
N LEU A 122 -1.43 -0.97 15.53
CA LEU A 122 -0.27 -0.43 14.82
C LEU A 122 0.95 -0.31 15.72
N ASP A 123 0.81 0.19 16.95
CA ASP A 123 1.91 0.23 17.93
C ASP A 123 2.50 -1.16 18.15
N LYS A 124 1.65 -2.14 18.45
CA LYS A 124 2.08 -3.51 18.69
C LYS A 124 2.77 -4.16 17.47
N LEU A 125 2.31 -3.87 16.26
CA LEU A 125 2.95 -4.37 15.05
C LEU A 125 4.31 -3.71 14.84
N ASN A 126 4.42 -2.39 15.04
CA ASN A 126 5.66 -1.66 14.86
C ASN A 126 6.75 -2.02 15.87
N GLU A 127 6.39 -2.48 17.09
CA GLU A 127 7.35 -3.05 18.03
C GLU A 127 8.02 -4.33 17.50
N ASN A 128 7.27 -5.16 16.75
CA ASN A 128 7.75 -6.43 16.23
C ASN A 128 8.31 -6.33 14.79
N GLN A 129 7.81 -5.39 14.02
CA GLN A 129 8.13 -5.19 12.62
C GLN A 129 8.25 -3.68 12.34
N PRO A 130 9.33 -3.03 12.78
CA PRO A 130 9.52 -1.61 12.51
C PRO A 130 9.61 -1.38 10.99
N PRO A 131 9.03 -0.28 10.48
CA PRO A 131 9.16 0.09 9.08
C PRO A 131 10.64 0.37 8.75
N LYS A 132 10.96 0.37 7.46
CA LYS A 132 12.27 0.75 6.98
C LYS A 132 12.54 2.22 7.26
N ASP A 133 13.83 2.57 7.34
CA ASP A 133 14.25 3.97 7.45
C ASP A 133 13.70 4.78 6.28
N ARG A 134 13.11 5.92 6.60
CA ARG A 134 12.60 6.90 5.65
C ARG A 134 13.59 8.04 5.49
N ASP A 135 13.48 8.75 4.38
CA ASP A 135 14.26 9.97 4.21
C ASP A 135 13.70 11.11 5.09
N ILE A 136 14.59 12.03 5.45
CA ILE A 136 14.27 13.16 6.35
C ILE A 136 13.15 14.05 5.79
N ALA A 137 13.05 14.18 4.48
CA ALA A 137 12.02 15.01 3.85
C ALA A 137 10.62 14.39 4.03
N THR A 138 10.50 13.08 3.86
CA THR A 138 9.28 12.33 4.12
C THR A 138 8.85 12.45 5.59
N ASP A 139 9.78 12.27 6.52
CA ASP A 139 9.48 12.41 7.96
C ASP A 139 9.01 13.83 8.31
N ALA A 140 9.64 14.85 7.73
CA ALA A 140 9.24 16.24 7.93
C ALA A 140 7.82 16.53 7.38
N GLN A 141 7.46 15.94 6.24
CA GLN A 141 6.11 16.06 5.67
C GLN A 141 5.06 15.38 6.56
N ILE A 142 5.36 14.20 7.09
CA ILE A 142 4.47 13.49 8.04
C ILE A 142 4.27 14.34 9.30
N ASP A 143 5.34 14.89 9.87
CA ASP A 143 5.24 15.73 11.06
C ASP A 143 4.47 17.03 10.79
N HIS A 144 4.63 17.64 9.63
CA HIS A 144 3.84 18.80 9.24
C HIS A 144 2.34 18.45 9.15
N LEU A 145 2.00 17.33 8.54
CA LEU A 145 0.63 16.84 8.45
C LEU A 145 0.04 16.57 9.85
N ARG A 146 0.80 15.91 10.73
CA ARG A 146 0.39 15.64 12.13
C ARG A 146 0.05 16.92 12.87
N ARG A 147 0.91 17.94 12.82
CA ARG A 147 0.68 19.24 13.45
C ARG A 147 -0.58 19.92 12.92
N SER A 148 -0.84 19.80 11.63
CA SER A 148 -2.06 20.34 11.01
C SER A 148 -3.31 19.69 11.59
N TYR A 149 -3.31 18.35 11.78
CA TYR A 149 -4.43 17.64 12.39
C TYR A 149 -4.55 17.89 13.90
N GLU A 150 -3.44 18.01 14.63
CA GLU A 150 -3.43 18.39 16.04
C GLU A 150 -4.06 19.78 16.25
N PHE A 151 -3.71 20.75 15.39
CA PHE A 151 -4.31 22.08 15.42
C PHE A 151 -5.81 22.03 15.10
N ARG A 152 -6.21 21.22 14.10
CA ARG A 152 -7.64 21.03 13.81
C ARG A 152 -8.37 20.40 14.99
N GLY A 153 -7.82 19.35 15.61
CA GLY A 153 -8.43 18.68 16.76
C GLY A 153 -8.52 19.53 18.02
N SER A 154 -7.67 20.57 18.17
CA SER A 154 -7.79 21.53 19.28
C SER A 154 -8.95 22.51 19.10
N ASN A 155 -9.42 22.70 17.87
CA ASN A 155 -10.52 23.61 17.54
C ASN A 155 -11.84 22.88 17.19
N ASP A 156 -11.75 21.59 16.86
CA ASP A 156 -12.87 20.76 16.43
C ASP A 156 -12.81 19.39 17.11
N THR A 157 -13.74 19.16 18.03
CA THR A 157 -13.83 17.88 18.78
C THR A 157 -14.21 16.68 17.91
N SER A 158 -14.64 16.88 16.67
CA SER A 158 -14.89 15.82 15.71
C SER A 158 -13.59 15.22 15.15
N VAL A 159 -12.48 15.93 15.25
CA VAL A 159 -11.16 15.48 14.79
C VAL A 159 -10.34 14.98 15.97
N GLN A 160 -9.78 13.80 15.82
CA GLN A 160 -8.83 13.22 16.79
C GLN A 160 -7.68 12.54 16.06
N ILE A 161 -6.48 12.68 16.60
CA ILE A 161 -5.28 12.07 16.06
C ILE A 161 -4.64 11.12 17.08
N TRP A 162 -4.18 9.98 16.62
CA TRP A 162 -3.26 9.07 17.29
C TRP A 162 -2.02 8.93 16.43
N LYS A 163 -0.87 8.88 17.04
CA LYS A 163 0.42 8.79 16.33
C LYS A 163 1.41 7.96 17.10
N SER A 164 2.37 7.39 16.40
CA SER A 164 3.50 6.70 17.00
C SER A 164 4.36 7.64 17.83
N ASN A 165 4.93 7.12 18.92
CA ASN A 165 5.78 7.89 19.83
C ASN A 165 7.22 7.96 19.29
N ASN A 166 7.81 9.16 19.33
CA ASN A 166 9.23 9.42 18.96
C ASN A 166 9.64 9.04 17.53
N ASN A 167 8.69 8.79 16.65
CA ASN A 167 8.94 8.47 15.24
C ASN A 167 7.71 8.79 14.39
N THR A 168 7.81 8.59 13.07
CA THR A 168 6.75 8.87 12.11
C THR A 168 6.10 7.60 11.54
N ASN A 169 6.24 6.46 12.22
CA ASN A 169 5.90 5.15 11.70
C ASN A 169 4.44 4.99 11.28
N TRP A 170 3.51 5.53 12.07
CA TRP A 170 2.09 5.50 11.72
C TRP A 170 1.34 6.70 12.31
N THR A 171 0.25 7.05 11.67
CA THR A 171 -0.69 8.09 12.11
C THR A 171 -2.11 7.65 11.79
N VAL A 172 -3.02 7.78 12.74
CA VAL A 172 -4.45 7.55 12.57
C VAL A 172 -5.18 8.84 12.86
N VAL A 173 -6.04 9.26 11.95
CA VAL A 173 -6.89 10.45 12.08
C VAL A 173 -8.34 10.03 11.99
N TYR A 174 -9.13 10.53 12.92
CA TYR A 174 -10.59 10.40 12.94
C TYR A 174 -11.22 11.75 12.72
#